data_aee118116dca8a0b55cc4afa7e94806f
#
_entry.id   aee118116dca8a0b55cc4afa7e94806f
#
_cell.length_a   1.000
_cell.length_b   1.000
_cell.length_c   1.000
_cell.angle_alpha   90.00
_cell.angle_beta   90.00
_cell.angle_gamma   90.00
#
_symmetry.space_group_name_H-M   'P 1'
#
loop_
_entity.id
_entity.type
_entity.pdbx_description
1 polymer ?
#
loop_
_entity_poly.entity_id
_entity_poly.type
_entity_poly.pdbx_seq_one_letter_code
_entity_poly.pdbx_strand_id
1 'polypeptide(L)'
;MGYNIDALVDYICRIPIPLRDFTSPPQMIIIRSFDVNQPGEDVENLKGGVAGGTIIKGVLKIGDRISIRPGAITKNQKTGVVKWKEYDSQIISLKADENQLMYAVPGGLIGVGMKIDPDITRSDSLVGQIIGHPDKMPDVLINIDVTYYLLKRLIGV
;
A
#
# COMPACT_ATOMS: atom_id res chain seq x y z
N MET A 1 -6.63 -22.02 -33.35
CA MET A 1 -5.24 -22.36 -32.96
C MET A 1 -5.21 -22.52 -31.44
N GLY A 2 -5.13 -23.73 -30.92
CA GLY A 2 -5.12 -24.05 -29.49
C GLY A 2 -3.97 -24.99 -29.13
N TYR A 3 -2.84 -24.88 -29.83
CA TYR A 3 -1.70 -25.77 -29.61
C TYR A 3 -1.07 -25.54 -28.22
N ASN A 4 -0.94 -26.63 -27.48
CA ASN A 4 -0.37 -26.63 -26.11
C ASN A 4 -1.10 -25.80 -25.05
N ILE A 5 -2.34 -25.40 -25.24
CA ILE A 5 -3.12 -24.68 -24.19
C ILE A 5 -3.32 -25.58 -22.97
N ASP A 6 -3.59 -26.88 -23.17
CA ASP A 6 -3.77 -27.81 -22.05
C ASP A 6 -2.50 -27.94 -21.20
N ALA A 7 -1.32 -27.95 -21.84
CA ALA A 7 -0.04 -27.97 -21.13
C ALA A 7 0.19 -26.67 -20.33
N LEU A 8 -0.20 -25.51 -20.88
CA LEU A 8 -0.12 -24.23 -20.19
C LEU A 8 -1.04 -24.19 -18.98
N VAL A 9 -2.29 -24.63 -19.16
CA VAL A 9 -3.28 -24.72 -18.06
C VAL A 9 -2.81 -25.66 -16.95
N ASP A 10 -2.30 -26.84 -17.32
CA ASP A 10 -1.73 -27.77 -16.35
C ASP A 10 -0.55 -27.16 -15.57
N TYR A 11 0.32 -26.42 -16.26
CA TYR A 11 1.43 -25.71 -15.61
C TYR A 11 0.95 -24.62 -14.64
N ILE A 12 -0.05 -23.85 -15.04
CA ILE A 12 -0.65 -22.81 -14.17
C ILE A 12 -1.28 -23.44 -12.93
N CYS A 13 -1.99 -24.56 -13.08
CA CYS A 13 -2.61 -25.29 -11.96
C CYS A 13 -1.58 -25.88 -10.98
N ARG A 14 -0.35 -26.12 -11.42
CA ARG A 14 0.75 -26.59 -10.56
C ARG A 14 1.47 -25.50 -9.79
N ILE A 15 1.19 -24.23 -10.04
CA ILE A 15 1.82 -23.12 -9.29
C ILE A 15 1.37 -23.24 -7.82
N PRO A 16 2.31 -23.36 -6.88
CA PRO A 16 1.96 -23.48 -5.47
C PRO A 16 1.30 -22.18 -4.96
N ILE A 17 0.28 -22.33 -4.13
CA ILE A 17 -0.35 -21.20 -3.46
C ILE A 17 0.68 -20.61 -2.48
N PRO A 18 1.01 -19.29 -2.56
CA PRO A 18 1.97 -18.68 -1.65
C PRO A 18 1.46 -18.72 -0.21
N LEU A 19 2.37 -19.03 0.71
CA LEU A 19 2.08 -18.93 2.14
C LEU A 19 1.86 -17.47 2.51
N ARG A 20 0.77 -17.20 3.23
CA ARG A 20 0.39 -15.86 3.66
C ARG A 20 0.42 -15.77 5.17
N ASP A 21 1.04 -14.71 5.68
CA ASP A 21 1.13 -14.45 7.10
C ASP A 21 -0.05 -13.58 7.56
N PHE A 22 -0.97 -14.19 8.30
CA PHE A 22 -2.17 -13.53 8.86
C PHE A 22 -1.97 -13.08 10.31
N THR A 23 -0.88 -13.49 10.96
CA THR A 23 -0.66 -13.34 12.40
C THR A 23 0.26 -12.18 12.76
N SER A 24 1.17 -11.83 11.88
CA SER A 24 2.06 -10.69 12.08
C SER A 24 1.31 -9.35 12.07
N PRO A 25 1.89 -8.30 12.65
CA PRO A 25 1.36 -6.96 12.54
C PRO A 25 1.15 -6.56 11.07
N PRO A 26 0.03 -5.93 10.73
CA PRO A 26 -0.31 -5.65 9.35
C PRO A 26 0.68 -4.68 8.70
N GLN A 27 1.02 -4.97 7.46
CA GLN A 27 1.79 -4.10 6.58
C GLN A 27 1.19 -4.13 5.18
N MET A 28 0.89 -2.96 4.65
CA MET A 28 0.38 -2.76 3.30
C MET A 28 1.28 -1.78 2.55
N ILE A 29 1.69 -2.12 1.34
CA ILE A 29 2.37 -1.19 0.43
C ILE A 29 1.33 -0.41 -0.35
N ILE A 30 1.48 0.91 -0.40
CA ILE A 30 0.65 1.80 -1.20
C ILE A 30 1.17 1.81 -2.64
N ILE A 31 0.31 1.46 -3.59
CA ILE A 31 0.59 1.44 -5.02
C ILE A 31 -0.09 2.63 -5.71
N ARG A 32 -1.23 3.08 -5.18
CA ARG A 32 -1.98 4.23 -5.64
C ARG A 32 -2.52 5.02 -4.46
N SER A 33 -2.65 6.33 -4.62
CA SER A 33 -3.42 7.16 -3.69
C SER A 33 -4.17 8.24 -4.44
N PHE A 34 -5.40 8.54 -3.99
CA PHE A 34 -6.27 9.49 -4.66
C PHE A 34 -7.31 10.08 -3.73
N ASP A 35 -7.77 11.25 -4.12
CA ASP A 35 -8.92 11.93 -3.56
C ASP A 35 -10.18 11.47 -4.30
N VAL A 36 -11.21 11.07 -3.56
CA VAL A 36 -12.50 10.60 -4.11
C VAL A 36 -13.59 11.66 -4.05
N ASN A 37 -13.28 12.87 -3.59
CA ASN A 37 -14.23 13.96 -3.49
C ASN A 37 -14.41 14.64 -4.85
N GLN A 38 -15.62 15.10 -5.10
CA GLN A 38 -15.91 15.86 -6.32
C GLN A 38 -15.48 17.33 -6.13
N PRO A 39 -15.00 18.00 -7.19
CA PRO A 39 -14.73 19.41 -7.12
C PRO A 39 -15.98 20.22 -6.73
N GLY A 40 -15.85 21.02 -5.66
CA GLY A 40 -16.97 21.84 -5.16
C GLY A 40 -17.87 21.14 -4.14
N GLU A 41 -17.49 19.98 -3.63
CA GLU A 41 -18.19 19.31 -2.54
C GLU A 41 -18.08 20.11 -1.24
N ASP A 42 -19.18 20.20 -0.48
CA ASP A 42 -19.20 20.89 0.81
C ASP A 42 -18.26 20.21 1.81
N VAL A 43 -17.60 21.02 2.65
CA VAL A 43 -16.60 20.56 3.64
C VAL A 43 -17.16 19.49 4.57
N GLU A 44 -18.46 19.57 4.88
CA GLU A 44 -19.13 18.60 5.76
C GLU A 44 -19.31 17.21 5.12
N ASN A 45 -19.27 17.13 3.79
CA ASN A 45 -19.47 15.92 3.01
C ASN A 45 -18.15 15.30 2.53
N LEU A 46 -17.01 15.95 2.81
CA LEU A 46 -15.72 15.48 2.35
C LEU A 46 -15.41 14.09 2.93
N LYS A 47 -15.11 13.18 2.02
CA LYS A 47 -14.58 11.87 2.34
C LYS A 47 -13.07 11.99 2.56
N GLY A 48 -12.54 11.22 3.48
CA GLY A 48 -11.09 11.13 3.65
C GLY A 48 -10.39 10.56 2.43
N GLY A 49 -9.08 10.70 2.41
CA GLY A 49 -8.26 10.19 1.31
C GLY A 49 -8.27 8.66 1.21
N VAL A 50 -8.00 8.15 0.02
CA VAL A 50 -7.96 6.71 -0.26
C VAL A 50 -6.57 6.28 -0.70
N ALA A 51 -6.10 5.16 -0.15
CA ALA A 51 -4.89 4.48 -0.61
C ALA A 51 -5.25 3.10 -1.16
N GLY A 52 -4.76 2.79 -2.36
CA GLY A 52 -4.86 1.47 -2.98
C GLY A 52 -3.52 0.74 -2.89
N GLY A 53 -3.54 -0.53 -2.55
CA GLY A 53 -2.30 -1.29 -2.46
C GLY A 53 -2.51 -2.75 -2.11
N THR A 54 -1.42 -3.42 -1.77
CA THR A 54 -1.46 -4.83 -1.37
C THR A 54 -0.98 -5.02 0.07
N ILE A 55 -1.70 -5.84 0.81
CA ILE A 55 -1.31 -6.26 2.15
C ILE A 55 -0.25 -7.36 2.01
N ILE A 56 0.93 -7.13 2.59
CA ILE A 56 2.05 -8.07 2.57
C ILE A 56 1.87 -9.12 3.66
N LYS A 57 1.47 -8.69 4.84
CA LYS A 57 1.25 -9.53 6.02
C LYS A 57 0.25 -8.90 6.97
N GLY A 58 -0.28 -9.71 7.88
CA GLY A 58 -1.25 -9.30 8.87
C GLY A 58 -2.64 -9.06 8.31
N VAL A 59 -3.52 -8.54 9.13
CA VAL A 59 -4.93 -8.26 8.80
C VAL A 59 -5.27 -6.83 9.17
N LEU A 60 -5.86 -6.10 8.24
CA LEU A 60 -6.42 -4.75 8.47
C LEU A 60 -7.93 -4.84 8.64
N LYS A 61 -8.48 -4.08 9.56
CA LYS A 61 -9.93 -4.02 9.86
C LYS A 61 -10.44 -2.58 9.80
N ILE A 62 -11.72 -2.43 9.53
CA ILE A 62 -12.40 -1.14 9.68
C ILE A 62 -12.28 -0.70 11.15
N GLY A 63 -11.94 0.57 11.36
CA GLY A 63 -11.74 1.15 12.68
C GLY A 63 -10.31 1.05 13.23
N ASP A 64 -9.42 0.30 12.58
CA ASP A 64 -8.02 0.21 13.00
C ASP A 64 -7.33 1.57 12.93
N ARG A 65 -6.55 1.88 13.98
CA ARG A 65 -5.61 3.01 13.94
C ARG A 65 -4.40 2.60 13.14
N ILE A 66 -4.03 3.43 12.21
CA ILE A 66 -2.91 3.19 11.30
C ILE A 66 -1.97 4.38 11.25
N SER A 67 -0.72 4.12 10.94
CA SER A 67 0.28 5.12 10.58
C SER A 67 0.78 4.85 9.17
N ILE A 68 1.12 5.92 8.45
CA ILE A 68 1.70 5.87 7.11
C ILE A 68 3.14 6.35 7.21
N ARG A 69 4.09 5.51 6.85
CA ARG A 69 5.52 5.80 6.89
C ARG A 69 6.15 5.77 5.51
N PRO A 70 7.10 6.67 5.24
CA PRO A 70 7.70 7.68 6.12
C PRO A 70 6.81 8.92 6.37
N GLY A 71 5.69 9.10 5.67
CA GLY A 71 4.83 10.26 5.74
C GLY A 71 5.40 11.46 4.96
N ALA A 72 5.28 12.67 5.52
CA ALA A 72 5.86 13.86 4.93
C ALA A 72 7.38 13.88 5.08
N ILE A 73 8.10 14.00 3.97
CA ILE A 73 9.56 14.10 3.94
C ILE A 73 9.96 15.55 3.65
N THR A 74 10.77 16.12 4.52
CA THR A 74 11.33 17.46 4.35
C THR A 74 12.86 17.38 4.33
N LYS A 75 13.47 17.84 3.23
CA LYS A 75 14.93 17.92 3.10
C LYS A 75 15.36 19.38 3.23
N ASN A 76 16.20 19.67 4.21
CA ASN A 76 16.82 21.00 4.33
C ASN A 76 17.89 21.14 3.25
N GLN A 77 17.68 22.07 2.31
CA GLN A 77 18.59 22.27 1.18
C GLN A 77 20.00 22.74 1.60
N LYS A 78 20.13 23.43 2.75
CA LYS A 78 21.44 23.96 3.21
C LYS A 78 22.25 22.93 4.00
N THR A 79 21.58 22.11 4.81
CA THR A 79 22.26 21.15 5.70
C THR A 79 22.22 19.72 5.21
N GLY A 80 21.42 19.42 4.17
CA GLY A 80 21.19 18.07 3.68
C GLY A 80 20.38 17.16 4.63
N VAL A 81 20.00 17.67 5.80
CA VAL A 81 19.27 16.89 6.81
C VAL A 81 17.87 16.55 6.31
N VAL A 82 17.55 15.27 6.33
CA VAL A 82 16.21 14.75 6.00
C VAL A 82 15.43 14.58 7.30
N LYS A 83 14.24 15.14 7.35
CA LYS A 83 13.26 14.92 8.42
C LYS A 83 12.01 14.32 7.81
N TRP A 84 11.34 13.47 8.57
CA TRP A 84 10.06 12.87 8.18
C TRP A 84 9.04 13.03 9.30
N LYS A 85 7.77 13.06 8.94
CA LYS A 85 6.65 13.11 9.87
C LYS A 85 5.59 12.11 9.38
N GLU A 86 5.35 11.09 10.17
CA GLU A 86 4.32 10.10 9.90
C GLU A 86 2.93 10.74 9.81
N TYR A 87 2.05 10.09 9.04
CA TYR A 87 0.65 10.44 9.04
C TYR A 87 -0.12 9.41 9.85
N ASP A 88 -0.75 9.84 10.93
CA ASP A 88 -1.66 9.01 11.71
C ASP A 88 -3.07 9.13 11.17
N SER A 89 -3.77 8.00 11.09
CA SER A 89 -5.12 7.93 10.56
C SER A 89 -5.90 6.76 11.15
N GLN A 90 -7.14 6.62 10.70
CA GLN A 90 -8.02 5.50 11.02
C GLN A 90 -8.67 4.98 9.74
N ILE A 91 -8.81 3.66 9.63
CA ILE A 91 -9.48 3.02 8.52
C ILE A 91 -10.99 3.24 8.64
N ILE A 92 -11.60 3.86 7.63
CA ILE A 92 -13.04 4.11 7.55
C ILE A 92 -13.73 3.05 6.69
N SER A 93 -13.06 2.61 5.62
CA SER A 93 -13.61 1.65 4.69
C SER A 93 -12.51 0.79 4.06
N LEU A 94 -12.86 -0.44 3.73
CA LEU A 94 -12.02 -1.36 2.98
C LEU A 94 -12.81 -1.86 1.77
N LYS A 95 -12.19 -1.85 0.60
CA LYS A 95 -12.82 -2.32 -0.64
C LYS A 95 -11.86 -3.21 -1.43
N ALA A 96 -12.41 -4.27 -2.02
CA ALA A 96 -11.75 -5.05 -3.05
C ALA A 96 -12.66 -5.05 -4.26
N ASP A 97 -12.22 -4.38 -5.34
CA ASP A 97 -13.06 -4.11 -6.50
C ASP A 97 -14.35 -3.38 -6.07
N GLU A 98 -15.53 -3.88 -6.36
CA GLU A 98 -16.81 -3.30 -5.94
C GLU A 98 -17.27 -3.75 -4.54
N ASN A 99 -16.60 -4.74 -3.94
CA ASN A 99 -17.02 -5.34 -2.69
C ASN A 99 -16.51 -4.54 -1.48
N GLN A 100 -17.42 -4.27 -0.54
CA GLN A 100 -17.07 -3.72 0.77
C GLN A 100 -16.63 -4.85 1.70
N LEU A 101 -15.53 -4.64 2.42
CA LEU A 101 -14.93 -5.61 3.31
C LEU A 101 -14.95 -5.11 4.75
N MET A 102 -15.19 -5.99 5.71
CA MET A 102 -15.03 -5.71 7.13
C MET A 102 -13.57 -5.81 7.57
N TYR A 103 -12.82 -6.67 6.90
CA TYR A 103 -11.38 -6.86 7.10
C TYR A 103 -10.72 -7.25 5.79
N ALA A 104 -9.44 -6.99 5.68
CA ALA A 104 -8.64 -7.33 4.52
C ALA A 104 -7.39 -8.11 4.94
N VAL A 105 -7.02 -9.09 4.13
CA VAL A 105 -5.94 -10.06 4.36
C VAL A 105 -4.89 -9.97 3.25
N PRO A 106 -3.71 -10.56 3.44
CA PRO A 106 -2.66 -10.57 2.42
C PRO A 106 -3.11 -11.15 1.09
N GLY A 107 -2.77 -10.46 0.03
CA GLY A 107 -3.07 -10.81 -1.38
C GLY A 107 -4.17 -9.94 -1.98
N GLY A 108 -4.09 -9.73 -3.28
CA GLY A 108 -4.99 -8.88 -4.03
C GLY A 108 -4.73 -7.38 -3.85
N LEU A 109 -5.49 -6.58 -4.56
CA LEU A 109 -5.48 -5.12 -4.48
C LEU A 109 -6.64 -4.66 -3.59
N ILE A 110 -6.32 -3.89 -2.56
CA ILE A 110 -7.29 -3.39 -1.58
C ILE A 110 -7.28 -1.86 -1.58
N GLY A 111 -8.46 -1.28 -1.65
CA GLY A 111 -8.68 0.14 -1.41
C GLY A 111 -8.98 0.40 0.07
N VAL A 112 -8.19 1.28 0.68
CA VAL A 112 -8.32 1.67 2.09
C VAL A 112 -8.74 3.13 2.16
N GLY A 113 -9.98 3.37 2.56
CA GLY A 113 -10.46 4.71 2.89
C GLY A 113 -10.03 5.09 4.31
N MET A 114 -9.43 6.26 4.43
CA MET A 114 -8.77 6.71 5.66
C MET A 114 -9.33 8.04 6.13
N LYS A 115 -9.32 8.24 7.43
CA LYS A 115 -9.67 9.53 8.04
C LYS A 115 -8.44 10.46 8.00
N ILE A 116 -8.08 10.90 6.82
CA ILE A 116 -6.93 11.76 6.54
C ILE A 116 -7.37 12.86 5.57
N ASP A 117 -6.67 13.99 5.58
CA ASP A 117 -6.91 15.06 4.63
C ASP A 117 -6.75 14.53 3.19
N PRO A 118 -7.77 14.68 2.33
CA PRO A 118 -7.71 14.20 0.95
C PRO A 118 -6.54 14.76 0.13
N ASP A 119 -6.09 15.97 0.42
CA ASP A 119 -4.94 16.58 -0.28
C ASP A 119 -3.65 15.76 -0.10
N ILE A 120 -3.50 15.07 1.03
CA ILE A 120 -2.35 14.19 1.30
C ILE A 120 -2.33 12.97 0.37
N THR A 121 -3.48 12.53 -0.11
CA THR A 121 -3.60 11.35 -0.99
C THR A 121 -3.69 11.70 -2.48
N ARG A 122 -3.78 12.99 -2.79
CA ARG A 122 -3.97 13.49 -4.15
C ARG A 122 -2.76 13.18 -5.03
N SER A 123 -3.03 12.86 -6.29
CA SER A 123 -2.00 12.67 -7.32
C SER A 123 -0.93 11.63 -6.96
N ASP A 124 -1.34 10.52 -6.37
CA ASP A 124 -0.45 9.42 -5.98
C ASP A 124 0.68 9.81 -5.00
N SER A 125 0.48 10.86 -4.19
CA SER A 125 1.51 11.39 -3.27
C SER A 125 1.96 10.42 -2.19
N LEU A 126 1.17 9.38 -1.88
CA LEU A 126 1.51 8.35 -0.90
C LEU A 126 2.12 7.08 -1.53
N VAL A 127 2.30 7.03 -2.84
CA VAL A 127 2.84 5.84 -3.52
C VAL A 127 4.22 5.47 -3.00
N GLY A 128 4.44 4.17 -2.77
CA GLY A 128 5.68 3.62 -2.22
C GLY A 128 5.77 3.66 -0.70
N GLN A 129 4.82 4.30 -0.02
CA GLN A 129 4.76 4.31 1.44
C GLN A 129 4.08 3.06 1.99
N ILE A 130 4.24 2.83 3.29
CA ILE A 130 3.71 1.66 4.00
C ILE A 130 2.66 2.10 5.01
N ILE A 131 1.53 1.39 5.02
CA ILE A 131 0.50 1.48 6.06
C ILE A 131 0.69 0.32 7.04
N GLY A 132 0.56 0.60 8.33
CA GLY A 132 0.54 -0.42 9.38
C GLY A 132 0.07 0.13 10.71
N HIS A 133 0.08 -0.70 11.75
CA HIS A 133 -0.22 -0.23 13.11
C HIS A 133 0.92 0.63 13.65
N PRO A 134 0.64 1.79 14.29
CA PRO A 134 1.65 2.79 14.66
C PRO A 134 2.88 2.23 15.37
N ASP A 135 2.67 1.38 16.40
CA ASP A 135 3.74 0.88 17.27
C ASP A 135 4.46 -0.36 16.70
N LYS A 136 4.07 -0.85 15.53
CA LYS A 136 4.54 -2.13 14.96
C LYS A 136 5.04 -2.02 13.53
N MET A 137 5.35 -0.81 13.10
CA MET A 137 5.91 -0.55 11.78
C MET A 137 7.44 -0.57 11.81
N PRO A 138 8.08 -0.91 10.68
CA PRO A 138 9.53 -0.80 10.56
C PRO A 138 9.99 0.65 10.70
N ASP A 139 11.22 0.83 11.15
CA ASP A 139 11.87 2.13 11.22
C ASP A 139 12.10 2.72 9.83
N VAL A 140 12.12 4.04 9.76
CA VAL A 140 12.50 4.76 8.54
C VAL A 140 14.01 4.79 8.45
N LEU A 141 14.56 4.12 7.43
CA LEU A 141 16.00 4.04 7.19
C LEU A 141 16.43 5.12 6.21
N ILE A 142 17.55 5.79 6.50
CA ILE A 142 18.16 6.80 5.61
C ILE A 142 19.19 6.14 4.70
N ASN A 143 19.91 5.16 5.22
CA ASN A 143 20.94 4.40 4.49
C ASN A 143 20.61 2.92 4.55
N ILE A 144 20.75 2.24 3.42
CA ILE A 144 20.59 0.78 3.29
C ILE A 144 21.76 0.22 2.50
N ASP A 145 22.33 -0.88 3.00
CA ASP A 145 23.31 -1.67 2.26
C ASP A 145 22.56 -2.77 1.48
N VAL A 146 22.78 -2.83 0.17
CA VAL A 146 22.06 -3.75 -0.71
C VAL A 146 23.05 -4.68 -1.41
N THR A 147 22.84 -5.98 -1.25
CA THR A 147 23.50 -7.01 -2.06
C THR A 147 22.52 -7.46 -3.15
N TYR A 148 22.98 -7.48 -4.39
CA TYR A 148 22.14 -7.84 -5.52
C TYR A 148 22.86 -8.78 -6.50
N TYR A 149 22.05 -9.55 -7.24
CA TYR A 149 22.54 -10.38 -8.33
C TYR A 149 21.93 -9.90 -9.65
N LEU A 150 22.78 -9.52 -10.59
CA LEU A 150 22.32 -9.20 -11.94
C LEU A 150 22.06 -10.48 -12.72
N LEU A 151 20.92 -10.52 -13.40
CA LEU A 151 20.65 -11.56 -14.38
C LEU A 151 21.65 -11.45 -15.53
N LYS A 152 22.22 -12.60 -15.96
CA LYS A 152 23.21 -12.64 -17.05
C LYS A 152 22.66 -12.15 -18.40
N ARG A 153 21.33 -12.10 -18.54
CA ARG A 153 20.64 -11.65 -19.76
C ARG A 153 19.40 -10.86 -19.36
N LEU A 154 19.40 -9.56 -19.65
CA LEU A 154 18.21 -8.73 -19.64
C LEU A 154 17.51 -8.86 -21.00
N ILE A 155 16.24 -9.26 -20.98
CA ILE A 155 15.41 -9.29 -22.18
C ILE A 155 14.99 -7.84 -22.48
N GLY A 156 15.37 -7.32 -23.66
CA GLY A 156 14.96 -5.99 -24.11
C GLY A 156 16.00 -4.86 -23.93
N VAL A 157 17.26 -5.18 -23.68
CA VAL A 157 18.39 -4.25 -23.77
C VAL A 157 19.29 -4.63 -24.91
#